data_3f907653041381fd05578c894fcb8136
#
_entry.id   3f907653041381fd05578c894fcb8136
#
_cell.length_a   1.000
_cell.length_b   1.000
_cell.length_c   1.000
_cell.angle_alpha   90.00
_cell.angle_beta   90.00
_cell.angle_gamma   90.00
#
_symmetry.space_group_name_H-M   'P 1'
#
loop_
_entity.id
_entity.type
_entity.pdbx_description
1 polymer ?
#
loop_
_entity_poly.entity_id
_entity_poly.type
_entity_poly.pdbx_seq_one_letter_code
_entity_poly.pdbx_strand_id
1 'polypeptide(L)'
;MLKKGSIVLSIWCVINFILAFVILGYVIVLKNDSPILQVAAFSESEIAGLSARTIAALNCFTILYNSCSLAISVLTWPLIRKNLVAGEKWAFWMLAGVIGFIELMAFFASSYIGNGRWQVNLVQSILYITGISLSGYSLFLKGEKNEFKL
;
A
#
# COMPACT_ATOMS: atom_id res chain seq x y z
N MET A 1 -1.91 5.85 22.53
CA MET A 1 -2.15 6.27 21.13
C MET A 1 -1.25 5.53 20.16
N LEU A 2 0.05 5.32 20.47
CA LEU A 2 0.97 4.55 19.61
C LEU A 2 0.43 3.16 19.24
N LYS A 3 -0.11 2.40 20.19
CA LYS A 3 -0.79 1.14 19.91
C LYS A 3 -1.96 1.27 18.92
N LYS A 4 -2.72 2.39 18.97
CA LYS A 4 -3.83 2.60 18.03
C LYS A 4 -3.32 2.87 16.61
N GLY A 5 -2.29 3.71 16.46
CA GLY A 5 -1.66 3.97 15.17
C GLY A 5 -1.05 2.71 14.57
N SER A 6 -0.33 1.90 15.37
CA SER A 6 0.24 0.64 14.89
C SER A 6 -0.82 -0.41 14.50
N ILE A 7 -1.99 -0.42 15.14
CA ILE A 7 -3.11 -1.28 14.73
C ILE A 7 -3.63 -0.85 13.35
N VAL A 8 -3.86 0.44 13.14
CA VAL A 8 -4.35 0.96 11.84
C VAL A 8 -3.35 0.65 10.73
N LEU A 9 -2.05 0.87 10.97
CA LEU A 9 -0.99 0.51 10.02
C LEU A 9 -0.91 -1.00 9.78
N SER A 10 -1.16 -1.82 10.80
CA SER A 10 -1.20 -3.28 10.64
C SER A 10 -2.38 -3.71 9.75
N ILE A 11 -3.55 -3.08 9.92
CA ILE A 11 -4.72 -3.34 9.06
C ILE A 11 -4.40 -2.95 7.61
N TRP A 12 -3.83 -1.77 7.39
CA TRP A 12 -3.36 -1.35 6.08
C TRP A 12 -2.39 -2.37 5.45
N CYS A 13 -1.40 -2.83 6.21
CA CYS A 13 -0.40 -3.80 5.76
C CYS A 13 -1.04 -5.14 5.36
N VAL A 14 -1.99 -5.65 6.15
CA VAL A 14 -2.72 -6.90 5.86
C VAL A 14 -3.57 -6.76 4.59
N ILE A 15 -4.26 -5.64 4.42
CA ILE A 15 -5.06 -5.37 3.22
C ILE A 15 -4.18 -5.39 1.98
N ASN A 16 -3.04 -4.68 2.01
CA ASN A 16 -2.08 -4.67 0.89
C ASN A 16 -1.55 -6.07 0.57
N PHE A 17 -1.20 -6.84 1.61
CA PHE A 17 -0.74 -8.22 1.44
C PHE A 17 -1.80 -9.09 0.76
N ILE A 18 -3.04 -9.06 1.25
CA ILE A 18 -4.14 -9.88 0.70
C ILE A 18 -4.44 -9.47 -0.74
N LEU A 19 -4.54 -8.18 -1.03
CA LEU A 19 -4.81 -7.70 -2.39
C LEU A 19 -3.71 -8.12 -3.37
N ALA A 20 -2.45 -7.92 -3.00
CA ALA A 20 -1.32 -8.32 -3.84
C ALA A 20 -1.30 -9.84 -4.08
N PHE A 21 -1.55 -10.63 -3.04
CA PHE A 21 -1.59 -12.09 -3.13
C PHE A 21 -2.71 -12.57 -4.03
N VAL A 22 -3.91 -12.02 -3.89
CA VAL A 22 -5.08 -12.36 -4.73
C VAL A 22 -4.82 -12.01 -6.18
N ILE A 23 -4.31 -10.80 -6.47
CA ILE A 23 -4.01 -10.37 -7.84
C ILE A 23 -2.96 -11.28 -8.48
N LEU A 24 -1.89 -11.62 -7.76
CA LEU A 24 -0.87 -12.56 -8.25
C LEU A 24 -1.47 -13.95 -8.55
N GLY A 25 -2.34 -14.45 -7.68
CA GLY A 25 -3.06 -15.69 -7.90
C GLY A 25 -3.90 -15.66 -9.18
N TYR A 26 -4.62 -14.58 -9.43
CA TYR A 26 -5.40 -14.40 -10.66
C TYR A 26 -4.52 -14.43 -11.93
N VAL A 27 -3.43 -13.67 -11.93
CA VAL A 27 -2.59 -13.53 -13.12
C VAL A 27 -1.74 -14.79 -13.37
N ILE A 28 -1.11 -15.34 -12.32
CA ILE A 28 -0.14 -16.44 -12.48
C ILE A 28 -0.83 -17.80 -12.57
N VAL A 29 -1.77 -18.06 -11.66
CA VAL A 29 -2.39 -19.40 -11.53
C VAL A 29 -3.55 -19.55 -12.50
N LEU A 30 -4.47 -18.59 -12.52
CA LEU A 30 -5.66 -18.64 -13.37
C LEU A 30 -5.40 -18.11 -14.79
N LYS A 31 -4.20 -17.55 -15.05
CA LYS A 31 -3.85 -16.92 -16.33
C LYS A 31 -4.92 -15.95 -16.82
N ASN A 32 -5.47 -15.19 -15.89
CA ASN A 32 -6.57 -14.26 -16.15
C ASN A 32 -6.02 -12.83 -16.21
N ASP A 33 -6.21 -12.18 -17.36
CA ASP A 33 -5.73 -10.82 -17.64
C ASP A 33 -6.67 -9.74 -17.08
N SER A 34 -7.86 -10.12 -16.59
CA SER A 34 -8.89 -9.18 -16.16
C SER A 34 -8.48 -8.19 -15.07
N PRO A 35 -7.62 -8.52 -14.08
CA PRO A 35 -7.24 -7.56 -13.04
C PRO A 35 -6.57 -6.31 -13.61
N ILE A 36 -5.60 -6.46 -14.52
CA ILE A 36 -4.90 -5.30 -15.09
C ILE A 36 -5.81 -4.50 -16.02
N LEU A 37 -6.60 -5.17 -16.84
CA LEU A 37 -7.52 -4.53 -17.79
C LEU A 37 -8.63 -3.78 -17.05
N GLN A 38 -9.13 -4.33 -15.94
CA GLN A 38 -10.11 -3.65 -15.08
C GLN A 38 -9.53 -2.45 -14.34
N VAL A 39 -8.27 -2.53 -13.87
CA VAL A 39 -7.60 -1.41 -13.20
C VAL A 39 -7.34 -0.26 -14.18
N ALA A 40 -6.95 -0.58 -15.41
CA ALA A 40 -6.75 0.40 -16.47
C ALA A 40 -8.06 0.87 -17.12
N ALA A 41 -9.22 0.27 -16.72
CA ALA A 41 -10.56 0.59 -17.22
C ALA A 41 -10.70 0.55 -18.75
N PHE A 42 -10.01 -0.39 -19.39
CA PHE A 42 -10.19 -0.63 -20.82
C PHE A 42 -11.63 -1.05 -21.12
N SER A 43 -12.20 -0.47 -22.17
CA SER A 43 -13.45 -0.95 -22.75
C SER A 43 -13.25 -2.27 -23.49
N GLU A 44 -14.32 -3.03 -23.71
CA GLU A 44 -14.24 -4.30 -24.46
C GLU A 44 -13.66 -4.12 -25.87
N SER A 45 -13.97 -3.01 -26.53
CA SER A 45 -13.43 -2.68 -27.85
C SER A 45 -11.93 -2.38 -27.83
N GLU A 46 -11.43 -1.72 -26.80
CA GLU A 46 -10.01 -1.47 -26.60
C GLU A 46 -9.26 -2.75 -26.32
N ILE A 47 -9.82 -3.64 -25.46
CA ILE A 47 -9.25 -4.94 -25.16
C ILE A 47 -9.13 -5.80 -26.41
N ALA A 48 -10.17 -5.83 -27.23
CA ALA A 48 -10.19 -6.58 -28.50
C ALA A 48 -9.12 -6.09 -29.50
N GLY A 49 -8.72 -4.81 -29.40
CA GLY A 49 -7.65 -4.20 -30.20
C GLY A 49 -6.24 -4.45 -29.70
N LEU A 50 -6.07 -4.97 -28.46
CA LEU A 50 -4.73 -5.19 -27.90
C LEU A 50 -4.07 -6.43 -28.50
N SER A 51 -2.78 -6.30 -28.84
CA SER A 51 -1.99 -7.47 -29.22
C SER A 51 -1.71 -8.37 -28.02
N ALA A 52 -1.58 -9.68 -28.25
CA ALA A 52 -1.20 -10.64 -27.21
C ALA A 52 0.11 -10.25 -26.52
N ARG A 53 1.05 -9.61 -27.24
CA ARG A 53 2.31 -9.12 -26.69
C ARG A 53 2.10 -7.93 -25.75
N THR A 54 1.16 -7.04 -26.05
CA THR A 54 0.79 -5.91 -25.18
C THR A 54 0.18 -6.41 -23.89
N ILE A 55 -0.75 -7.37 -23.95
CA ILE A 55 -1.36 -8.00 -22.78
C ILE A 55 -0.30 -8.68 -21.92
N ALA A 56 0.62 -9.44 -22.52
CA ALA A 56 1.73 -10.08 -21.80
C ALA A 56 2.63 -9.05 -21.10
N ALA A 57 2.93 -7.92 -21.73
CA ALA A 57 3.71 -6.85 -21.10
C ALA A 57 2.97 -6.23 -19.90
N LEU A 58 1.67 -5.94 -20.04
CA LEU A 58 0.85 -5.45 -18.94
C LEU A 58 0.80 -6.44 -17.76
N ASN A 59 0.67 -7.73 -18.04
CA ASN A 59 0.71 -8.76 -17.02
C ASN A 59 2.08 -8.83 -16.31
N CYS A 60 3.17 -8.66 -17.04
CA CYS A 60 4.51 -8.61 -16.47
C CYS A 60 4.63 -7.45 -15.45
N PHE A 61 4.16 -6.25 -15.79
CA PHE A 61 4.12 -5.11 -14.86
C PHE A 61 3.23 -5.40 -13.65
N THR A 62 2.08 -6.04 -13.87
CA THR A 62 1.17 -6.42 -12.77
C THR A 62 1.84 -7.38 -11.80
N ILE A 63 2.54 -8.39 -12.32
CA ILE A 63 3.29 -9.36 -11.51
C ILE A 63 4.39 -8.66 -10.72
N LEU A 64 5.20 -7.85 -11.37
CA LEU A 64 6.28 -7.10 -10.72
C LEU A 64 5.75 -6.20 -9.60
N TYR A 65 4.75 -5.38 -9.91
CA TYR A 65 4.17 -4.45 -8.94
C TYR A 65 3.61 -5.18 -7.70
N ASN A 66 2.81 -6.23 -7.92
CA ASN A 66 2.20 -6.95 -6.80
C ASN A 66 3.21 -7.81 -6.03
N SER A 67 4.26 -8.33 -6.68
CA SER A 67 5.37 -9.00 -5.99
C SER A 67 6.13 -8.04 -5.08
N CYS A 68 6.42 -6.82 -5.55
CA CYS A 68 7.02 -5.77 -4.73
C CYS A 68 6.10 -5.37 -3.57
N SER A 69 4.80 -5.18 -3.82
CA SER A 69 3.82 -4.85 -2.79
C SER A 69 3.74 -5.91 -1.70
N LEU A 70 3.78 -7.19 -2.09
CA LEU A 70 3.80 -8.32 -1.16
C LEU A 70 5.08 -8.34 -0.31
N ALA A 71 6.24 -8.16 -0.94
CA ALA A 71 7.53 -8.09 -0.24
C ALA A 71 7.56 -6.90 0.74
N ILE A 72 7.10 -5.72 0.32
CA ILE A 72 6.98 -4.53 1.17
C ILE A 72 6.09 -4.82 2.37
N SER A 73 4.94 -5.46 2.18
CA SER A 73 4.03 -5.80 3.27
C SER A 73 4.68 -6.74 4.29
N VAL A 74 5.41 -7.76 3.81
CA VAL A 74 6.15 -8.68 4.69
C VAL A 74 7.23 -7.97 5.50
N LEU A 75 7.99 -7.07 4.87
CA LEU A 75 9.05 -6.29 5.55
C LEU A 75 8.48 -5.24 6.51
N THR A 76 7.36 -4.63 6.15
CA THR A 76 6.72 -3.56 6.94
C THR A 76 6.04 -4.12 8.18
N TRP A 77 5.54 -5.34 8.15
CA TRP A 77 4.87 -5.97 9.29
C TRP A 77 5.70 -5.97 10.58
N PRO A 78 6.94 -6.52 10.61
CA PRO A 78 7.78 -6.49 11.81
C PRO A 78 8.17 -5.05 12.19
N LEU A 79 8.37 -4.17 11.23
CA LEU A 79 8.69 -2.76 11.48
C LEU A 79 7.57 -2.08 12.28
N ILE A 80 6.31 -2.34 11.94
CA ILE A 80 5.15 -1.83 12.67
C ILE A 80 5.01 -2.51 14.03
N ARG A 81 5.02 -3.85 14.05
CA ARG A 81 4.64 -4.63 15.23
C ARG A 81 5.71 -4.68 16.31
N LYS A 82 6.97 -4.58 15.93
CA LYS A 82 8.12 -4.66 16.85
C LYS A 82 8.69 -3.27 17.12
N ASN A 83 9.18 -2.61 16.09
CA ASN A 83 9.98 -1.40 16.26
C ASN A 83 9.11 -0.15 16.54
N LEU A 84 8.05 0.08 15.74
CA LEU A 84 7.15 1.23 15.97
C LEU A 84 6.42 1.11 17.32
N VAL A 85 5.94 -0.09 17.68
CA VAL A 85 5.27 -0.32 18.98
C VAL A 85 6.23 -0.11 20.16
N ALA A 86 7.52 -0.43 19.98
CA ALA A 86 8.56 -0.14 20.97
C ALA A 86 8.91 1.35 21.09
N GLY A 87 8.36 2.20 20.25
CA GLY A 87 8.59 3.64 20.28
C GLY A 87 9.85 4.09 19.52
N GLU A 88 10.40 3.23 18.68
CA GLU A 88 11.61 3.55 17.92
C GLU A 88 11.32 4.59 16.82
N LYS A 89 11.86 5.79 16.97
CA LYS A 89 11.62 6.92 16.06
C LYS A 89 12.09 6.66 14.63
N TRP A 90 13.19 5.89 14.45
CA TRP A 90 13.66 5.53 13.13
C TRP A 90 12.64 4.69 12.34
N ALA A 91 11.93 3.79 13.02
CA ALA A 91 10.88 2.99 12.39
C ALA A 91 9.72 3.86 11.89
N PHE A 92 9.37 4.91 12.65
CA PHE A 92 8.40 5.90 12.21
C PHE A 92 8.87 6.61 10.93
N TRP A 93 10.12 7.07 10.88
CA TRP A 93 10.64 7.79 9.71
C TRP A 93 10.77 6.90 8.48
N MET A 94 11.13 5.62 8.67
CA MET A 94 11.12 4.64 7.57
C MET A 94 9.71 4.43 7.01
N LEU A 95 8.72 4.28 7.88
CA LEU A 95 7.33 4.18 7.45
C LEU A 95 6.87 5.47 6.76
N ALA A 96 7.04 6.62 7.38
CA ALA A 96 6.57 7.90 6.85
C ALA A 96 7.28 8.31 5.55
N GLY A 97 8.60 8.10 5.45
CA GLY A 97 9.40 8.47 4.29
C GLY A 97 9.30 7.47 3.14
N VAL A 98 9.77 6.25 3.37
CA VAL A 98 9.89 5.26 2.28
C VAL A 98 8.52 4.73 1.86
N ILE A 99 7.73 4.24 2.83
CA ILE A 99 6.41 3.69 2.52
C ILE A 99 5.45 4.81 2.11
N GLY A 100 5.52 5.97 2.77
CA GLY A 100 4.71 7.14 2.39
C GLY A 100 4.97 7.63 0.98
N PHE A 101 6.22 7.59 0.52
CA PHE A 101 6.54 7.89 -0.87
C PHE A 101 5.91 6.89 -1.84
N ILE A 102 5.97 5.59 -1.54
CA ILE A 102 5.36 4.54 -2.36
C ILE A 102 3.84 4.72 -2.44
N GLU A 103 3.17 4.97 -1.30
CA GLU A 103 1.73 5.23 -1.25
C GLU A 103 1.33 6.46 -2.07
N LEU A 104 2.12 7.54 -1.96
CA LEU A 104 1.90 8.75 -2.73
C LEU A 104 2.02 8.48 -4.24
N MET A 105 3.04 7.76 -4.67
CA MET A 105 3.24 7.39 -6.07
C MET A 105 2.14 6.46 -6.59
N ALA A 106 1.67 5.50 -5.78
CA ALA A 106 0.56 4.63 -6.13
C ALA A 106 -0.74 5.43 -6.32
N PHE A 107 -0.99 6.42 -5.46
CA PHE A 107 -2.13 7.33 -5.59
C PHE A 107 -2.06 8.17 -6.87
N PHE A 108 -0.90 8.76 -7.16
CA PHE A 108 -0.69 9.54 -8.39
C PHE A 108 -0.85 8.67 -9.63
N ALA A 109 -0.27 7.47 -9.66
CA ALA A 109 -0.39 6.56 -10.79
C ALA A 109 -1.85 6.19 -11.07
N SER A 110 -2.63 5.86 -10.03
CA SER A 110 -4.04 5.54 -10.19
C SER A 110 -4.90 6.72 -10.62
N SER A 111 -4.56 7.93 -10.15
CA SER A 111 -5.24 9.16 -10.53
C SER A 111 -4.93 9.56 -11.98
N TYR A 112 -3.69 9.29 -12.46
CA TYR A 112 -3.26 9.58 -13.82
C TYR A 112 -4.03 8.77 -14.86
N ILE A 113 -4.35 7.51 -14.58
CA ILE A 113 -5.15 6.65 -15.46
C ILE A 113 -6.60 7.16 -15.60
N GLY A 114 -7.08 7.93 -14.62
CA GLY A 114 -8.34 8.69 -14.71
C GLY A 114 -9.64 7.89 -14.59
N ASN A 115 -9.59 6.56 -14.60
CA ASN A 115 -10.77 5.72 -14.82
C ASN A 115 -11.21 4.86 -13.64
N GLY A 116 -11.20 5.39 -12.46
CA GLY A 116 -12.26 4.88 -11.63
C GLY A 116 -11.93 3.80 -10.61
N ARG A 117 -10.68 3.40 -10.41
CA ARG A 117 -10.34 2.59 -9.23
C ARG A 117 -9.41 3.30 -8.25
N TRP A 118 -9.21 4.57 -8.45
CA TRP A 118 -8.51 5.46 -7.51
C TRP A 118 -9.13 5.44 -6.11
N GLN A 119 -10.42 5.10 -5.98
CA GLN A 119 -11.11 5.00 -4.69
C GLN A 119 -10.50 3.95 -3.77
N VAL A 120 -10.05 2.81 -4.30
CA VAL A 120 -9.39 1.77 -3.50
C VAL A 120 -8.08 2.30 -2.93
N ASN A 121 -7.27 2.97 -3.76
CA ASN A 121 -6.02 3.59 -3.31
C ASN A 121 -6.28 4.75 -2.35
N LEU A 122 -7.37 5.50 -2.53
CA LEU A 122 -7.76 6.55 -1.59
C LEU A 122 -8.04 5.97 -0.20
N VAL A 123 -8.81 4.88 -0.11
CA VAL A 123 -9.09 4.22 1.18
C VAL A 123 -7.80 3.72 1.84
N GLN A 124 -6.90 3.12 1.07
CA GLN A 124 -5.60 2.67 1.57
C GLN A 124 -4.75 3.84 2.06
N SER A 125 -4.69 4.93 1.29
CA SER A 125 -3.96 6.15 1.67
C SER A 125 -4.54 6.80 2.93
N ILE A 126 -5.87 6.84 3.10
CA ILE A 126 -6.52 7.34 4.31
C ILE A 126 -6.14 6.49 5.53
N LEU A 127 -6.19 5.17 5.42
CA LEU A 127 -5.78 4.26 6.48
C LEU A 127 -4.31 4.48 6.86
N TYR A 128 -3.44 4.57 5.85
CA TYR A 128 -2.02 4.79 6.03
C TYR A 128 -1.75 6.14 6.74
N ILE A 129 -2.28 7.25 6.22
CA ILE A 129 -2.11 8.60 6.78
C ILE A 129 -2.65 8.65 8.22
N THR A 130 -3.81 8.05 8.47
CA THR A 130 -4.38 7.98 9.82
C THR A 130 -3.44 7.23 10.77
N GLY A 131 -2.91 6.10 10.36
CA GLY A 131 -1.99 5.30 11.17
C GLY A 131 -0.69 6.02 11.48
N ILE A 132 -0.08 6.69 10.47
CA ILE A 132 1.13 7.48 10.63
C ILE A 132 0.87 8.69 11.53
N SER A 133 -0.22 9.42 11.32
CA SER A 133 -0.56 10.61 12.14
C SER A 133 -0.76 10.25 13.61
N LEU A 134 -1.50 9.17 13.91
CA LEU A 134 -1.69 8.70 15.28
C LEU A 134 -0.38 8.25 15.94
N SER A 135 0.49 7.61 15.16
CA SER A 135 1.81 7.17 15.65
C SER A 135 2.74 8.35 15.91
N GLY A 136 2.82 9.29 14.97
CA GLY A 136 3.63 10.50 15.09
C GLY A 136 3.20 11.37 16.27
N TYR A 137 1.89 11.61 16.41
CA TYR A 137 1.35 12.33 17.55
C TYR A 137 1.78 11.71 18.90
N SER A 138 1.73 10.37 18.96
CA SER A 138 2.10 9.67 20.18
C SER A 138 3.60 9.71 20.49
N LEU A 139 4.43 9.59 19.45
CA LEU A 139 5.89 9.55 19.60
C LEU A 139 6.50 10.90 19.92
N PHE A 140 5.98 11.97 19.30
CA PHE A 140 6.62 13.29 19.38
C PHE A 140 5.91 14.27 20.30
N LEU A 141 4.58 14.26 20.36
CA LEU A 141 3.84 15.27 21.12
C LEU A 141 3.44 14.80 22.52
N LYS A 142 3.24 13.49 22.73
CA LYS A 142 2.86 12.97 24.05
C LYS A 142 4.07 12.57 24.90
N GLY A 143 5.20 12.25 24.27
CA GLY A 143 6.47 11.96 24.96
C GLY A 143 6.98 13.16 25.77
N GLU A 144 6.95 14.35 25.17
CA GLU A 144 7.42 15.59 25.82
C GLU A 144 6.61 15.98 27.07
N LYS A 145 5.30 15.69 27.10
CA LYS A 145 4.47 16.02 28.28
C LYS A 145 4.79 15.20 29.54
N ASN A 146 5.45 14.07 29.41
CA ASN A 146 5.84 13.24 30.55
C ASN A 146 7.23 13.61 31.12
N GLU A 147 8.10 14.23 30.32
CA GLU A 147 9.41 14.69 30.78
C GLU A 147 9.33 15.99 31.61
N PHE A 148 8.26 16.78 31.42
CA PHE A 148 8.04 18.02 32.19
C PHE A 148 7.30 17.82 33.54
N LYS A 149 7.04 16.58 33.95
CA LYS A 149 6.35 16.27 35.22
C LYS A 149 7.27 15.66 36.28
N LEU A 150 8.57 15.69 36.12
CA LEU A 150 9.60 15.41 37.12
C LEU A 150 10.28 16.71 37.57
#